data_87ddb664e7f74bacafb58fdfebd60b0a
#
_entry.id   87ddb664e7f74bacafb58fdfebd60b0a
#
_cell.length_a   1.000
_cell.length_b   1.000
_cell.length_c   1.000
_cell.angle_alpha   90.00
_cell.angle_beta   90.00
_cell.angle_gamma   90.00
#
_symmetry.space_group_name_H-M   'P 1'
#
loop_
_entity.id
_entity.type
_entity.pdbx_description
1 polymer ?
#
loop_
_entity_poly.entity_id
_entity_poly.type
_entity_poly.pdbx_seq_one_letter_code
_entity_poly.pdbx_strand_id
1 'polypeptide(L)'
;MKNKQTPYKSLISGHRTSSKFDSTIYFREVELVDTSPVERFISQRELLTRILGREDDSDEWRTKANLVIIGIVSGVESYFRSIIRRVLISDDDSRAHSYKNKVSYGAVLFHLSHLLPEALLEDCTFVSKETILKNVNNFLGLSINPQQIPALDAALDEFERVCHLRHCIAHRSGLLGSKNAIELGLDKFSTYLEKPISPTLDSVNNVFNICQNLVLEFNDQIFDRIIIRSIPKGIWTGDLRKDKKTFTPLFSIFSPTPNDRDELRKSYRSFTDHFGI
;
A
#
# COMPACT_ATOMS: atom_id res chain seq x y z
N MET A 1 2.03 42.84 -45.17
CA MET A 1 1.87 41.78 -44.16
C MET A 1 3.00 40.77 -44.32
N LYS A 2 3.97 40.71 -43.39
CA LYS A 2 5.02 39.69 -43.43
C LYS A 2 4.39 38.35 -43.10
N ASN A 3 4.37 37.41 -44.06
CA ASN A 3 4.07 36.02 -43.79
C ASN A 3 5.00 35.50 -42.68
N LYS A 4 4.46 35.31 -41.46
CA LYS A 4 5.19 34.58 -40.40
C LYS A 4 5.32 33.15 -40.88
N GLN A 5 6.49 32.79 -41.42
CA GLN A 5 6.79 31.41 -41.76
C GLN A 5 6.65 30.57 -40.50
N THR A 6 5.89 29.49 -40.61
CA THR A 6 5.73 28.50 -39.55
C THR A 6 7.12 27.96 -39.16
N PRO A 7 7.52 28.00 -37.90
CA PRO A 7 8.84 27.50 -37.53
C PRO A 7 8.99 26.03 -37.96
N TYR A 8 10.11 25.70 -38.62
CA TYR A 8 10.36 24.33 -39.16
C TYR A 8 10.11 23.23 -38.14
N LYS A 9 10.35 23.48 -36.83
CA LYS A 9 10.09 22.54 -35.74
C LYS A 9 8.63 22.15 -35.58
N SER A 10 7.67 23.02 -35.96
CA SER A 10 6.25 22.68 -35.89
C SER A 10 5.78 21.79 -37.03
N LEU A 11 6.59 21.62 -38.09
CA LEU A 11 6.31 20.68 -39.17
C LEU A 11 6.51 19.23 -38.76
N ILE A 12 7.37 18.97 -37.75
CA ILE A 12 7.66 17.61 -37.24
C ILE A 12 6.56 17.14 -36.29
N SER A 13 6.09 18.00 -35.39
CA SER A 13 5.21 17.61 -34.29
C SER A 13 3.84 18.28 -34.31
N GLY A 14 3.53 19.02 -35.37
CA GLY A 14 2.29 19.81 -35.50
C GLY A 14 2.28 21.08 -34.63
N HIS A 15 1.19 21.83 -34.76
CA HIS A 15 0.99 23.06 -33.99
C HIS A 15 0.58 22.72 -32.55
N ARG A 16 1.16 23.40 -31.57
CA ARG A 16 0.87 23.18 -30.15
C ARG A 16 0.29 24.45 -29.55
N THR A 17 -0.77 24.27 -28.78
CA THR A 17 -1.28 25.29 -27.84
C THR A 17 -0.82 24.91 -26.45
N SER A 18 -0.27 25.85 -25.68
CA SER A 18 0.02 25.63 -24.26
C SER A 18 -1.28 25.70 -23.46
N SER A 19 -1.59 24.68 -22.68
CA SER A 19 -2.68 24.71 -21.70
C SER A 19 -2.12 25.03 -20.32
N LYS A 20 -2.84 25.86 -19.56
CA LYS A 20 -2.55 26.05 -18.14
C LYS A 20 -3.18 24.89 -17.35
N PHE A 21 -2.40 24.29 -16.46
CA PHE A 21 -2.89 23.27 -15.55
C PHE A 21 -3.31 23.91 -14.23
N ASP A 22 -4.58 23.79 -13.89
CA ASP A 22 -5.11 24.18 -12.60
C ASP A 22 -5.30 22.93 -11.75
N SER A 23 -4.41 22.72 -10.76
CA SER A 23 -4.46 21.55 -9.89
C SER A 23 -5.62 21.61 -8.90
N THR A 24 -6.16 22.77 -8.58
CA THR A 24 -7.18 22.93 -7.52
C THR A 24 -8.48 22.20 -7.86
N ILE A 25 -8.83 22.10 -9.16
CA ILE A 25 -10.04 21.42 -9.62
C ILE A 25 -10.05 19.89 -9.39
N TYR A 26 -8.89 19.31 -9.07
CA TYR A 26 -8.76 17.87 -8.83
C TYR A 26 -8.98 17.47 -7.39
N PHE A 27 -9.04 18.44 -6.48
CA PHE A 27 -9.25 18.19 -5.04
C PHE A 27 -10.68 18.55 -4.65
N ARG A 28 -11.24 17.79 -3.73
CA ARG A 28 -12.59 18.02 -3.20
C ARG A 28 -12.51 18.05 -1.68
N GLU A 29 -13.27 18.96 -1.06
CA GLU A 29 -13.51 18.98 0.36
C GLU A 29 -14.53 17.90 0.75
N VAL A 30 -14.08 16.65 0.76
CA VAL A 30 -14.90 15.49 1.15
C VAL A 30 -14.20 14.78 2.29
N GLU A 31 -14.89 14.65 3.42
CA GLU A 31 -14.44 13.79 4.49
C GLU A 31 -14.49 12.32 4.03
N LEU A 32 -13.36 11.63 4.17
CA LEU A 32 -13.31 10.19 3.92
C LEU A 32 -14.00 9.46 5.07
N VAL A 33 -14.84 8.47 4.71
CA VAL A 33 -15.40 7.54 5.69
C VAL A 33 -14.25 6.86 6.43
N ASP A 34 -14.37 6.78 7.75
CA ASP A 34 -13.35 6.13 8.59
C ASP A 34 -13.47 4.60 8.47
N THR A 35 -12.71 4.06 7.53
CA THR A 35 -12.56 2.63 7.27
C THR A 35 -11.19 2.15 7.72
N SER A 36 -11.05 0.87 8.10
CA SER A 36 -9.73 0.33 8.40
C SER A 36 -8.83 0.31 7.15
N PRO A 37 -7.49 0.30 7.30
CA PRO A 37 -6.58 0.20 6.17
C PRO A 37 -6.81 -1.04 5.31
N VAL A 38 -7.10 -2.18 5.93
CA VAL A 38 -7.37 -3.44 5.23
C VAL A 38 -8.73 -3.43 4.53
N GLU A 39 -9.77 -2.89 5.16
CA GLU A 39 -11.09 -2.71 4.53
C GLU A 39 -11.00 -1.81 3.29
N ARG A 40 -10.26 -0.71 3.39
CA ARG A 40 -10.04 0.21 2.26
C ARG A 40 -9.30 -0.48 1.11
N PHE A 41 -8.28 -1.28 1.41
CA PHE A 41 -7.57 -2.06 0.40
C PHE A 41 -8.48 -3.06 -0.30
N ILE A 42 -9.31 -3.80 0.46
CA ILE A 42 -10.28 -4.76 -0.10
C ILE A 42 -11.28 -4.05 -1.02
N SER A 43 -11.85 -2.93 -0.57
CA SER A 43 -12.78 -2.13 -1.37
C SER A 43 -12.15 -1.59 -2.66
N GLN A 44 -10.90 -1.15 -2.59
CA GLN A 44 -10.15 -0.71 -3.79
C GLN A 44 -9.92 -1.87 -4.76
N ARG A 45 -9.54 -3.06 -4.26
CA ARG A 45 -9.39 -4.27 -5.08
C ARG A 45 -10.68 -4.61 -5.83
N GLU A 46 -11.84 -4.56 -5.15
CA GLU A 46 -13.14 -4.80 -5.77
C GLU A 46 -13.46 -3.78 -6.85
N LEU A 47 -13.17 -2.50 -6.63
CA LEU A 47 -13.34 -1.46 -7.65
C LEU A 47 -12.47 -1.72 -8.88
N LEU A 48 -11.20 -2.07 -8.68
CA LEU A 48 -10.27 -2.40 -9.78
C LEU A 48 -10.71 -3.64 -10.55
N THR A 49 -11.25 -4.66 -9.87
CA THR A 49 -11.83 -5.85 -10.52
C THR A 49 -13.00 -5.47 -11.42
N ARG A 50 -13.88 -4.57 -10.97
CA ARG A 50 -15.00 -4.07 -11.80
C ARG A 50 -14.53 -3.26 -13.00
N ILE A 51 -13.47 -2.44 -12.85
CA ILE A 51 -12.88 -1.65 -13.95
C ILE A 51 -12.26 -2.57 -15.00
N LEU A 52 -11.57 -3.64 -14.59
CA LEU A 52 -10.96 -4.60 -15.49
C LEU A 52 -12.00 -5.24 -16.42
N GLY A 53 -13.13 -5.66 -15.84
CA GLY A 53 -14.20 -6.28 -16.59
C GLY A 53 -13.85 -7.66 -17.14
N ARG A 54 -14.56 -8.05 -18.21
CA ARG A 54 -14.32 -9.32 -18.90
C ARG A 54 -13.12 -9.21 -19.84
N GLU A 55 -12.28 -10.25 -19.86
CA GLU A 55 -11.16 -10.35 -20.79
C GLU A 55 -11.64 -10.38 -22.27
N ASP A 56 -10.96 -9.63 -23.09
CA ASP A 56 -11.00 -9.72 -24.55
C ASP A 56 -9.58 -9.52 -25.11
N ASP A 57 -9.37 -9.86 -26.38
CA ASP A 57 -8.05 -9.77 -27.05
C ASP A 57 -7.69 -8.35 -27.51
N SER A 58 -8.42 -7.32 -27.06
CA SER A 58 -8.21 -5.94 -27.50
C SER A 58 -7.02 -5.28 -26.79
N ASP A 59 -6.40 -4.31 -27.47
CA ASP A 59 -5.38 -3.46 -26.87
C ASP A 59 -5.97 -2.57 -25.77
N GLU A 60 -7.28 -2.28 -25.83
CA GLU A 60 -8.00 -1.55 -24.80
C GLU A 60 -8.03 -2.34 -23.50
N TRP A 61 -8.39 -3.64 -23.54
CA TRP A 61 -8.39 -4.49 -22.36
C TRP A 61 -6.99 -4.64 -21.77
N ARG A 62 -5.96 -4.86 -22.61
CA ARG A 62 -4.56 -4.93 -22.15
C ARG A 62 -4.11 -3.64 -21.46
N THR A 63 -4.54 -2.50 -21.99
CA THR A 63 -4.28 -1.19 -21.38
C THR A 63 -4.96 -1.06 -20.02
N LYS A 64 -6.25 -1.46 -19.90
CA LYS A 64 -6.98 -1.50 -18.62
C LYS A 64 -6.27 -2.42 -17.62
N ALA A 65 -5.87 -3.62 -18.04
CA ALA A 65 -5.16 -4.58 -17.19
C ALA A 65 -3.85 -3.99 -16.64
N ASN A 66 -3.07 -3.33 -17.48
CA ASN A 66 -1.85 -2.63 -17.05
C ASN A 66 -2.13 -1.52 -16.04
N LEU A 67 -3.16 -0.69 -16.25
CA LEU A 67 -3.56 0.36 -15.31
C LEU A 67 -4.06 -0.23 -13.97
N VAL A 68 -4.77 -1.34 -14.02
CA VAL A 68 -5.26 -2.06 -12.83
C VAL A 68 -4.10 -2.64 -12.02
N ILE A 69 -3.05 -3.17 -12.67
CA ILE A 69 -1.82 -3.61 -11.98
C ILE A 69 -1.14 -2.44 -11.25
N ILE A 70 -1.03 -1.27 -11.89
CA ILE A 70 -0.52 -0.06 -11.21
C ILE A 70 -1.42 0.29 -10.02
N GLY A 71 -2.73 0.26 -10.21
CA GLY A 71 -3.72 0.62 -9.19
C GLY A 71 -3.66 -0.25 -7.95
N ILE A 72 -3.51 -1.58 -8.09
CA ILE A 72 -3.46 -2.47 -6.93
C ILE A 72 -2.15 -2.35 -6.16
N VAL A 73 -1.00 -2.15 -6.85
CA VAL A 73 0.28 -1.88 -6.17
C VAL A 73 0.20 -0.57 -5.38
N SER A 74 -0.38 0.48 -5.96
CA SER A 74 -0.65 1.74 -5.23
C SER A 74 -1.58 1.53 -4.04
N GLY A 75 -2.51 0.58 -4.12
CA GLY A 75 -3.36 0.17 -2.99
C GLY A 75 -2.55 -0.43 -1.84
N VAL A 76 -1.56 -1.28 -2.14
CA VAL A 76 -0.63 -1.83 -1.12
C VAL A 76 0.20 -0.72 -0.48
N GLU A 77 0.77 0.20 -1.27
CA GLU A 77 1.52 1.35 -0.73
C GLU A 77 0.62 2.22 0.17
N SER A 78 -0.62 2.48 -0.23
CA SER A 78 -1.61 3.22 0.56
C SER A 78 -1.97 2.48 1.86
N TYR A 79 -2.09 1.14 1.83
CA TYR A 79 -2.29 0.33 3.02
C TYR A 79 -1.15 0.52 4.02
N PHE A 80 0.13 0.37 3.59
CA PHE A 80 1.27 0.54 4.48
C PHE A 80 1.34 1.95 5.10
N ARG A 81 1.11 2.99 4.33
CA ARG A 81 1.03 4.37 4.85
C ARG A 81 -0.07 4.50 5.90
N SER A 82 -1.25 4.01 5.60
CA SER A 82 -2.42 4.12 6.47
C SER A 82 -2.25 3.33 7.76
N ILE A 83 -1.72 2.10 7.71
CA ILE A 83 -1.53 1.28 8.91
C ILE A 83 -0.47 1.88 9.83
N ILE A 84 0.67 2.33 9.29
CA ILE A 84 1.73 2.97 10.08
C ILE A 84 1.19 4.24 10.75
N ARG A 85 0.50 5.11 10.01
CA ARG A 85 -0.12 6.32 10.56
C ARG A 85 -1.05 6.02 11.72
N ARG A 86 -1.97 5.06 11.54
CA ARG A 86 -2.96 4.73 12.58
C ARG A 86 -2.33 4.11 13.81
N VAL A 87 -1.33 3.27 13.64
CA VAL A 87 -0.58 2.69 14.76
C VAL A 87 0.16 3.80 15.52
N LEU A 88 0.82 4.75 14.84
CA LEU A 88 1.49 5.89 15.48
C LEU A 88 0.53 6.75 16.32
N ILE A 89 -0.74 6.85 15.92
CA ILE A 89 -1.75 7.59 16.68
C ILE A 89 -2.21 6.80 17.91
N SER A 90 -2.33 5.47 17.82
CA SER A 90 -3.02 4.64 18.79
C SER A 90 -2.10 3.86 19.73
N ASP A 91 -0.83 3.67 19.38
CA ASP A 91 0.13 2.89 20.13
C ASP A 91 1.28 3.77 20.64
N ASP A 92 1.36 3.92 21.96
CA ASP A 92 2.31 4.83 22.62
C ASP A 92 3.76 4.40 22.42
N ASP A 93 4.06 3.09 22.34
CA ASP A 93 5.42 2.61 22.13
C ASP A 93 5.92 2.96 20.73
N SER A 94 5.10 2.73 19.70
CA SER A 94 5.43 3.13 18.33
C SER A 94 5.60 4.64 18.21
N ARG A 95 4.73 5.40 18.87
CA ARG A 95 4.84 6.87 18.92
C ARG A 95 6.16 7.30 19.57
N ALA A 96 6.51 6.72 20.72
CA ALA A 96 7.75 7.03 21.42
C ALA A 96 8.98 6.65 20.58
N HIS A 97 8.94 5.52 19.88
CA HIS A 97 10.00 5.09 18.97
C HIS A 97 10.23 6.12 17.85
N SER A 98 9.16 6.74 17.36
CA SER A 98 9.20 7.72 16.26
C SER A 98 9.57 9.15 16.67
N TYR A 99 9.81 9.48 17.94
CA TYR A 99 10.09 10.86 18.38
C TYR A 99 11.31 11.51 17.72
N LYS A 100 12.24 10.73 17.21
CA LYS A 100 13.46 11.24 16.54
C LYS A 100 13.26 11.50 15.04
N ASN A 101 12.13 11.07 14.47
CA ASN A 101 11.84 11.28 13.06
C ASN A 101 11.54 12.75 12.79
N LYS A 102 11.84 13.20 11.58
CA LYS A 102 11.73 14.61 11.19
C LYS A 102 10.58 14.80 10.23
N VAL A 103 9.87 15.91 10.38
CA VAL A 103 8.86 16.41 9.44
C VAL A 103 9.27 17.77 8.90
N SER A 104 8.78 18.12 7.71
CA SER A 104 9.01 19.44 7.16
C SER A 104 8.31 20.52 7.99
N TYR A 105 8.91 21.73 8.05
CA TYR A 105 8.31 22.85 8.77
C TYR A 105 6.91 23.21 8.22
N GLY A 106 6.74 23.12 6.89
CA GLY A 106 5.43 23.34 6.27
C GLY A 106 4.37 22.35 6.75
N ALA A 107 4.74 21.07 6.91
CA ALA A 107 3.82 20.07 7.45
C ALA A 107 3.38 20.44 8.88
N VAL A 108 4.30 20.90 9.73
CA VAL A 108 3.98 21.32 11.10
C VAL A 108 3.01 22.51 11.13
N LEU A 109 3.12 23.43 10.16
CA LEU A 109 2.26 24.62 10.11
C LEU A 109 0.85 24.34 9.60
N PHE A 110 0.69 23.42 8.65
CA PHE A 110 -0.57 23.26 7.91
C PHE A 110 -1.30 21.95 8.19
N HIS A 111 -0.61 20.90 8.68
CA HIS A 111 -1.30 19.66 9.08
C HIS A 111 -1.99 19.79 10.43
N LEU A 112 -3.17 19.21 10.51
CA LEU A 112 -3.79 18.94 11.81
C LEU A 112 -2.94 17.93 12.59
N SER A 113 -2.89 18.04 13.91
CA SER A 113 -2.02 17.22 14.76
C SER A 113 -2.17 15.71 14.52
N HIS A 114 -3.40 15.24 14.29
CA HIS A 114 -3.69 13.82 14.01
C HIS A 114 -3.27 13.36 12.59
N LEU A 115 -2.94 14.29 11.70
CA LEU A 115 -2.45 14.01 10.35
C LEU A 115 -0.92 14.14 10.22
N LEU A 116 -0.23 14.69 11.24
CA LEU A 116 1.23 14.82 11.22
C LEU A 116 1.97 13.51 10.94
N PRO A 117 1.53 12.32 11.42
CA PRO A 117 2.18 11.08 11.06
C PRO A 117 2.20 10.78 9.55
N GLU A 118 1.27 11.33 8.77
CA GLU A 118 1.29 11.21 7.30
C GLU A 118 2.52 11.92 6.70
N ALA A 119 2.87 13.09 7.22
CA ALA A 119 4.02 13.85 6.77
C ALA A 119 5.36 13.14 7.04
N LEU A 120 5.43 12.24 8.03
CA LEU A 120 6.60 11.39 8.26
C LEU A 120 6.84 10.39 7.12
N LEU A 121 5.79 10.05 6.38
CA LEU A 121 5.80 9.00 5.37
C LEU A 121 5.93 9.53 3.94
N GLU A 122 5.98 10.87 3.73
CA GLU A 122 5.97 11.48 2.40
C GLU A 122 7.09 10.94 1.50
N ASP A 123 8.30 10.80 2.02
CA ASP A 123 9.46 10.30 1.29
C ASP A 123 9.62 8.77 1.32
N CYS A 124 8.66 8.04 1.90
CA CYS A 124 8.73 6.59 2.02
C CYS A 124 8.19 5.88 0.78
N THR A 125 8.84 4.78 0.41
CA THR A 125 8.36 3.84 -0.62
C THR A 125 8.10 2.47 0.01
N PHE A 126 7.14 1.73 -0.57
CA PHE A 126 6.75 0.41 -0.08
C PHE A 126 6.67 -0.59 -1.26
N VAL A 127 7.69 -0.54 -2.13
CA VAL A 127 7.72 -1.33 -3.39
C VAL A 127 8.80 -2.43 -3.38
N SER A 128 9.48 -2.62 -2.26
CA SER A 128 10.42 -3.72 -2.06
C SER A 128 10.34 -4.27 -0.65
N LYS A 129 10.73 -5.52 -0.49
CA LYS A 129 10.83 -6.20 0.82
C LYS A 129 11.66 -5.39 1.82
N GLU A 130 12.83 -4.91 1.37
CA GLU A 130 13.72 -4.10 2.21
C GLU A 130 13.04 -2.81 2.69
N THR A 131 12.44 -2.05 1.78
CA THR A 131 11.83 -0.75 2.12
C THR A 131 10.60 -0.90 3.04
N ILE A 132 9.79 -1.94 2.84
CA ILE A 132 8.64 -2.25 3.71
C ILE A 132 9.13 -2.56 5.13
N LEU A 133 10.04 -3.52 5.30
CA LEU A 133 10.56 -3.92 6.62
C LEU A 133 11.28 -2.78 7.32
N LYS A 134 12.11 -2.03 6.60
CA LYS A 134 12.82 -0.86 7.11
C LYS A 134 11.86 0.21 7.62
N ASN A 135 10.84 0.56 6.85
CA ASN A 135 9.87 1.59 7.25
C ASN A 135 9.03 1.14 8.45
N VAL A 136 8.56 -0.10 8.47
CA VAL A 136 7.82 -0.65 9.62
C VAL A 136 8.68 -0.60 10.89
N ASN A 137 9.94 -1.03 10.82
CA ASN A 137 10.84 -0.96 11.96
C ASN A 137 11.15 0.49 12.36
N ASN A 138 11.44 1.37 11.39
CA ASN A 138 11.81 2.77 11.65
C ASN A 138 10.70 3.57 12.34
N PHE A 139 9.44 3.33 11.96
CA PHE A 139 8.31 4.09 12.52
C PHE A 139 7.63 3.39 13.70
N LEU A 140 7.51 2.06 13.67
CA LEU A 140 6.77 1.34 14.70
C LEU A 140 7.66 0.66 15.75
N GLY A 141 8.98 0.60 15.52
CA GLY A 141 9.90 -0.14 16.38
C GLY A 141 9.64 -1.65 16.37
N LEU A 142 9.02 -2.15 15.30
CA LEU A 142 8.69 -3.56 15.14
C LEU A 142 9.71 -4.22 14.20
N SER A 143 10.69 -4.93 14.78
CA SER A 143 11.64 -5.75 14.04
C SER A 143 10.97 -7.05 13.60
N ILE A 144 10.58 -7.13 12.34
CA ILE A 144 10.00 -8.34 11.74
C ILE A 144 11.12 -9.07 10.99
N ASN A 145 11.39 -10.31 11.37
CA ASN A 145 12.29 -11.19 10.63
C ASN A 145 11.45 -12.14 9.75
N PRO A 146 11.31 -11.86 8.44
CA PRO A 146 10.47 -12.66 7.58
C PRO A 146 10.97 -14.10 7.41
N GLN A 147 12.27 -14.37 7.53
CA GLN A 147 12.81 -15.72 7.45
C GLN A 147 12.25 -16.67 8.53
N GLN A 148 11.75 -16.11 9.64
CA GLN A 148 11.06 -16.87 10.69
C GLN A 148 9.56 -17.04 10.43
N ILE A 149 9.04 -16.43 9.38
CA ILE A 149 7.61 -16.41 9.02
C ILE A 149 7.50 -16.73 7.52
N PRO A 150 7.55 -18.02 7.14
CA PRO A 150 7.65 -18.42 5.72
C PRO A 150 6.54 -17.85 4.83
N ALA A 151 5.31 -17.72 5.34
CA ALA A 151 4.19 -17.15 4.60
C ALA A 151 4.42 -15.68 4.27
N LEU A 152 4.90 -14.89 5.24
CA LEU A 152 5.23 -13.49 5.03
C LEU A 152 6.43 -13.32 4.10
N ASP A 153 7.46 -14.14 4.26
CA ASP A 153 8.67 -14.10 3.42
C ASP A 153 8.31 -14.30 1.96
N ALA A 154 7.54 -15.36 1.67
CA ALA A 154 7.05 -15.64 0.33
C ALA A 154 6.15 -14.52 -0.23
N ALA A 155 5.24 -13.97 0.60
CA ALA A 155 4.36 -12.88 0.17
C ALA A 155 5.15 -11.61 -0.19
N LEU A 156 6.20 -11.27 0.56
CA LEU A 156 7.08 -10.14 0.28
C LEU A 156 7.87 -10.34 -1.02
N ASP A 157 8.43 -11.53 -1.23
CA ASP A 157 9.20 -11.86 -2.43
C ASP A 157 8.32 -11.81 -3.69
N GLU A 158 7.12 -12.40 -3.64
CA GLU A 158 6.20 -12.36 -4.79
C GLU A 158 5.68 -10.93 -5.07
N PHE A 159 5.42 -10.13 -4.03
CA PHE A 159 5.04 -8.73 -4.23
C PHE A 159 6.16 -7.91 -4.87
N GLU A 160 7.41 -8.12 -4.49
CA GLU A 160 8.56 -7.44 -5.11
C GLU A 160 8.65 -7.77 -6.60
N ARG A 161 8.37 -9.01 -6.99
CA ARG A 161 8.26 -9.41 -8.42
C ARG A 161 7.13 -8.65 -9.14
N VAL A 162 5.98 -8.47 -8.49
CA VAL A 162 4.87 -7.65 -9.01
C VAL A 162 5.30 -6.19 -9.17
N CYS A 163 6.09 -5.65 -8.25
CA CYS A 163 6.62 -4.28 -8.35
C CYS A 163 7.55 -4.11 -9.57
N HIS A 164 8.30 -5.13 -9.97
CA HIS A 164 9.08 -5.10 -11.22
C HIS A 164 8.18 -5.01 -12.47
N LEU A 165 7.05 -5.72 -12.50
CA LEU A 165 6.06 -5.57 -13.58
C LEU A 165 5.47 -4.15 -13.60
N ARG A 166 5.03 -3.65 -12.44
CA ARG A 166 4.54 -2.27 -12.30
C ARG A 166 5.56 -1.25 -12.79
N HIS A 167 6.85 -1.45 -12.50
CA HIS A 167 7.91 -0.57 -12.98
C HIS A 167 7.99 -0.56 -14.52
N CYS A 168 7.92 -1.73 -15.18
CA CYS A 168 7.88 -1.81 -16.63
C CYS A 168 6.66 -1.06 -17.21
N ILE A 169 5.48 -1.25 -16.61
CA ILE A 169 4.25 -0.59 -17.08
C ILE A 169 4.37 0.93 -16.94
N ALA A 170 4.77 1.41 -15.76
CA ALA A 170 4.76 2.83 -15.45
C ALA A 170 5.84 3.65 -16.16
N HIS A 171 7.03 3.05 -16.40
CA HIS A 171 8.20 3.80 -16.83
C HIS A 171 8.74 3.38 -18.21
N ARG A 172 8.24 2.28 -18.79
CA ARG A 172 8.73 1.73 -20.06
C ARG A 172 7.61 1.37 -21.03
N SER A 173 6.44 1.92 -20.85
CA SER A 173 5.25 1.62 -21.69
C SER A 173 4.94 0.11 -21.75
N GLY A 174 5.19 -0.62 -20.66
CA GLY A 174 5.00 -2.07 -20.57
C GLY A 174 6.13 -2.92 -21.14
N LEU A 175 7.24 -2.35 -21.61
CA LEU A 175 8.37 -3.13 -22.13
C LEU A 175 9.28 -3.63 -21.00
N LEU A 176 9.70 -4.89 -21.08
CA LEU A 176 10.64 -5.47 -20.13
C LEU A 176 12.05 -4.90 -20.32
N GLY A 177 12.53 -4.14 -19.35
CA GLY A 177 13.90 -3.63 -19.34
C GLY A 177 14.90 -4.61 -18.73
N SER A 178 16.18 -4.47 -19.10
CA SER A 178 17.26 -5.33 -18.61
C SER A 178 17.38 -5.35 -17.08
N LYS A 179 17.23 -4.20 -16.41
CA LYS A 179 17.26 -4.15 -14.93
C LYS A 179 16.19 -5.05 -14.31
N ASN A 180 14.95 -4.96 -14.79
CA ASN A 180 13.86 -5.79 -14.26
C ASN A 180 14.03 -7.27 -14.65
N ALA A 181 14.58 -7.57 -15.84
CA ALA A 181 14.85 -8.94 -16.25
C ALA A 181 15.93 -9.60 -15.37
N ILE A 182 16.94 -8.84 -14.93
CA ILE A 182 17.98 -9.34 -13.99
C ILE A 182 17.32 -9.72 -12.67
N GLU A 183 16.53 -8.85 -12.07
CA GLU A 183 15.85 -9.09 -10.78
C GLU A 183 14.82 -10.22 -10.86
N LEU A 184 14.13 -10.36 -11.99
CA LEU A 184 13.18 -11.46 -12.22
C LEU A 184 13.84 -12.80 -12.55
N GLY A 185 15.13 -12.81 -12.93
CA GLY A 185 15.93 -13.96 -13.33
C GLY A 185 16.23 -13.95 -14.82
N LEU A 186 17.39 -13.41 -15.19
CA LEU A 186 17.79 -13.16 -16.58
C LEU A 186 17.73 -14.41 -17.45
N ASP A 187 18.08 -15.58 -16.92
CA ASP A 187 18.05 -16.85 -17.66
C ASP A 187 16.68 -17.19 -18.24
N LYS A 188 15.61 -16.81 -17.50
CA LYS A 188 14.21 -17.02 -17.92
C LYS A 188 13.68 -15.89 -18.78
N PHE A 189 14.15 -14.66 -18.54
CA PHE A 189 13.56 -13.44 -19.09
C PHE A 189 14.37 -12.80 -20.22
N SER A 190 15.57 -13.30 -20.54
CA SER A 190 16.42 -12.73 -21.60
C SER A 190 15.74 -12.68 -22.97
N THR A 191 14.93 -13.67 -23.31
CA THR A 191 14.19 -13.73 -24.58
C THR A 191 13.02 -12.74 -24.66
N TYR A 192 12.63 -12.14 -23.54
CA TYR A 192 11.55 -11.16 -23.43
C TYR A 192 12.03 -9.72 -23.30
N LEU A 193 13.36 -9.49 -23.38
CA LEU A 193 13.90 -8.12 -23.36
C LEU A 193 13.28 -7.28 -24.49
N GLU A 194 12.89 -6.06 -24.13
CA GLU A 194 12.19 -5.08 -24.99
C GLU A 194 10.87 -5.60 -25.59
N LYS A 195 10.29 -6.67 -25.04
CA LYS A 195 8.96 -7.16 -25.43
C LYS A 195 7.91 -6.65 -24.45
N PRO A 196 6.68 -6.41 -24.94
CA PRO A 196 5.59 -5.88 -24.11
C PRO A 196 5.07 -6.94 -23.12
N ILE A 197 4.64 -6.47 -21.94
CA ILE A 197 3.83 -7.25 -21.02
C ILE A 197 2.48 -7.52 -21.66
N SER A 198 2.06 -8.78 -21.65
CA SER A 198 0.77 -9.22 -22.17
C SER A 198 -0.02 -9.93 -21.07
N PRO A 199 -0.74 -9.18 -20.22
CA PRO A 199 -1.52 -9.78 -19.14
C PRO A 199 -2.71 -10.55 -19.66
N THR A 200 -3.10 -11.61 -18.94
CA THR A 200 -4.37 -12.32 -19.06
C THR A 200 -5.19 -12.05 -17.80
N LEU A 201 -6.49 -12.35 -17.83
CA LEU A 201 -7.34 -12.21 -16.64
C LEU A 201 -6.80 -13.02 -15.46
N ASP A 202 -6.35 -14.24 -15.70
CA ASP A 202 -5.76 -15.12 -14.69
C ASP A 202 -4.48 -14.51 -14.10
N SER A 203 -3.61 -13.93 -14.93
CA SER A 203 -2.39 -13.29 -14.46
C SER A 203 -2.68 -12.05 -13.61
N VAL A 204 -3.68 -11.25 -13.97
CA VAL A 204 -4.11 -10.08 -13.16
C VAL A 204 -4.75 -10.52 -11.85
N ASN A 205 -5.59 -11.57 -11.87
CA ASN A 205 -6.16 -12.16 -10.65
C ASN A 205 -5.05 -12.69 -9.70
N ASN A 206 -4.00 -13.30 -10.28
CA ASN A 206 -2.85 -13.72 -9.48
C ASN A 206 -2.14 -12.52 -8.82
N VAL A 207 -1.94 -11.42 -9.54
CA VAL A 207 -1.41 -10.16 -8.97
C VAL A 207 -2.29 -9.66 -7.83
N PHE A 208 -3.62 -9.67 -7.98
CA PHE A 208 -4.53 -9.31 -6.91
C PHE A 208 -4.37 -10.19 -5.67
N ASN A 209 -4.24 -11.49 -5.86
CA ASN A 209 -4.07 -12.45 -4.75
C ASN A 209 -2.73 -12.25 -4.04
N ILE A 210 -1.63 -12.03 -4.78
CA ILE A 210 -0.31 -11.72 -4.21
C ILE A 210 -0.39 -10.45 -3.35
N CYS A 211 -0.95 -9.37 -3.87
CA CYS A 211 -1.10 -8.11 -3.15
C CYS A 211 -1.98 -8.26 -1.90
N GLN A 212 -3.09 -8.99 -2.00
CA GLN A 212 -3.97 -9.23 -0.86
C GLN A 212 -3.31 -10.11 0.20
N ASN A 213 -2.63 -11.18 -0.19
CA ASN A 213 -1.91 -12.04 0.75
C ASN A 213 -0.87 -11.24 1.53
N LEU A 214 -0.09 -10.39 0.85
CA LEU A 214 0.87 -9.54 1.55
C LEU A 214 0.19 -8.62 2.57
N VAL A 215 -0.90 -7.95 2.16
CA VAL A 215 -1.63 -7.04 3.04
C VAL A 215 -2.15 -7.78 4.28
N LEU A 216 -2.76 -8.95 4.11
CA LEU A 216 -3.32 -9.72 5.21
C LEU A 216 -2.23 -10.28 6.14
N GLU A 217 -1.18 -10.90 5.58
CA GLU A 217 -0.06 -11.41 6.37
C GLU A 217 0.62 -10.29 7.18
N PHE A 218 0.88 -9.15 6.56
CA PHE A 218 1.49 -8.03 7.28
C PHE A 218 0.57 -7.42 8.33
N ASN A 219 -0.72 -7.33 8.04
CA ASN A 219 -1.73 -6.86 8.98
C ASN A 219 -1.71 -7.69 10.27
N ASP A 220 -1.74 -9.00 10.13
CA ASP A 220 -1.71 -9.95 11.24
C ASP A 220 -0.39 -9.86 12.02
N GLN A 221 0.74 -9.74 11.33
CA GLN A 221 2.05 -9.63 11.97
C GLN A 221 2.22 -8.32 12.77
N ILE A 222 1.73 -7.19 12.26
CA ILE A 222 1.81 -5.93 12.99
C ILE A 222 0.90 -5.99 14.23
N PHE A 223 -0.33 -6.49 14.08
CA PHE A 223 -1.27 -6.65 15.18
C PHE A 223 -0.69 -7.54 16.28
N ASP A 224 -0.23 -8.73 15.94
CA ASP A 224 0.35 -9.70 16.87
C ASP A 224 1.51 -9.10 17.66
N ARG A 225 2.45 -8.42 17.00
CA ARG A 225 3.61 -7.82 17.67
C ARG A 225 3.23 -6.66 18.59
N ILE A 226 2.21 -5.88 18.27
CA ILE A 226 1.70 -4.84 19.16
C ILE A 226 1.09 -5.49 20.40
N ILE A 227 0.29 -6.54 20.23
CA ILE A 227 -0.29 -7.29 21.34
C ILE A 227 0.81 -7.91 22.21
N ILE A 228 1.73 -8.70 21.65
CA ILE A 228 2.83 -9.33 22.39
C ILE A 228 3.61 -8.29 23.19
N ARG A 229 3.94 -7.14 22.61
CA ARG A 229 4.65 -6.04 23.29
C ARG A 229 3.87 -5.47 24.47
N SER A 230 2.55 -5.54 24.43
CA SER A 230 1.67 -4.99 25.47
C SER A 230 1.46 -5.93 26.66
N ILE A 231 1.65 -7.25 26.49
CA ILE A 231 1.43 -8.26 27.54
C ILE A 231 2.26 -7.99 28.81
N PRO A 232 3.60 -7.76 28.72
CA PRO A 232 4.41 -7.52 29.91
C PRO A 232 4.04 -6.27 30.70
N LYS A 233 3.24 -5.37 30.13
CA LYS A 233 2.78 -4.14 30.80
C LYS A 233 1.67 -4.38 31.81
N GLY A 234 1.06 -5.58 31.83
CA GLY A 234 -0.02 -5.94 32.75
C GLY A 234 -1.28 -5.10 32.58
N ILE A 235 -1.52 -4.56 31.37
CA ILE A 235 -2.68 -3.67 31.10
C ILE A 235 -3.96 -4.44 30.75
N TRP A 236 -3.85 -5.74 30.51
CA TRP A 236 -4.97 -6.60 30.13
C TRP A 236 -5.57 -7.29 31.35
N THR A 237 -6.88 -7.27 31.47
CA THR A 237 -7.62 -7.78 32.65
C THR A 237 -8.42 -9.04 32.37
N GLY A 238 -8.55 -9.45 31.11
CA GLY A 238 -9.45 -10.54 30.69
C GLY A 238 -10.94 -10.16 30.65
N ASP A 239 -11.30 -8.92 31.01
CA ASP A 239 -12.66 -8.39 30.92
C ASP A 239 -12.74 -7.33 29.81
N LEU A 240 -13.40 -7.66 28.69
CA LEU A 240 -13.56 -6.75 27.56
C LEU A 240 -14.15 -5.38 27.97
N ARG A 241 -15.00 -5.32 29.00
CA ARG A 241 -15.60 -4.05 29.43
C ARG A 241 -14.55 -3.11 30.00
N LYS A 242 -13.55 -3.63 30.70
CA LYS A 242 -12.43 -2.88 31.26
C LYS A 242 -11.42 -2.56 30.17
N ASP A 243 -11.11 -3.54 29.31
CA ASP A 243 -10.07 -3.47 28.29
C ASP A 243 -10.53 -2.80 26.98
N LYS A 244 -11.83 -2.47 26.89
CA LYS A 244 -12.44 -1.90 25.66
C LYS A 244 -11.72 -0.65 25.15
N LYS A 245 -11.26 0.21 26.05
CA LYS A 245 -10.57 1.47 25.66
C LYS A 245 -9.25 1.21 24.96
N THR A 246 -8.60 0.08 25.24
CA THR A 246 -7.32 -0.31 24.66
C THR A 246 -7.52 -1.23 23.45
N PHE A 247 -8.42 -2.24 23.57
CA PHE A 247 -8.60 -3.23 22.53
C PHE A 247 -9.39 -2.72 21.32
N THR A 248 -10.47 -1.96 21.54
CA THR A 248 -11.32 -1.50 20.43
C THR A 248 -10.59 -0.63 19.41
N PRO A 249 -9.75 0.35 19.78
CA PRO A 249 -8.96 1.09 18.81
C PRO A 249 -8.03 0.20 17.97
N LEU A 250 -7.35 -0.77 18.61
CA LEU A 250 -6.51 -1.73 17.90
C LEU A 250 -7.36 -2.57 16.93
N PHE A 251 -8.44 -3.18 17.41
CA PHE A 251 -9.34 -3.94 16.55
C PHE A 251 -9.82 -3.12 15.34
N SER A 252 -10.19 -1.87 15.55
CA SER A 252 -10.68 -0.98 14.47
C SER A 252 -9.63 -0.66 13.42
N ILE A 253 -8.33 -0.69 13.77
CA ILE A 253 -7.24 -0.48 12.83
C ILE A 253 -7.03 -1.72 11.94
N PHE A 254 -7.07 -2.91 12.55
CA PHE A 254 -6.63 -4.15 11.90
C PHE A 254 -7.77 -4.99 11.33
N SER A 255 -9.01 -4.79 11.77
CA SER A 255 -10.15 -5.58 11.32
C SER A 255 -10.64 -5.16 9.93
N PRO A 256 -10.95 -6.11 9.04
CA PRO A 256 -11.68 -5.82 7.80
C PRO A 256 -13.14 -5.40 8.05
N THR A 257 -13.65 -5.64 9.26
CA THR A 257 -15.02 -5.30 9.71
C THR A 257 -14.96 -4.52 11.02
N PRO A 258 -14.38 -3.30 11.04
CA PRO A 258 -14.04 -2.56 12.27
C PRO A 258 -15.23 -2.21 13.14
N ASN A 259 -16.44 -2.19 12.58
CA ASN A 259 -17.69 -1.86 13.26
C ASN A 259 -18.48 -3.08 13.73
N ASP A 260 -18.01 -4.31 13.44
CA ASP A 260 -18.67 -5.55 13.85
C ASP A 260 -18.37 -5.87 15.31
N ARG A 261 -19.42 -5.78 16.15
CA ARG A 261 -19.32 -6.03 17.59
C ARG A 261 -19.11 -7.48 17.95
N ASP A 262 -19.61 -8.41 17.14
CA ASP A 262 -19.49 -9.83 17.40
C ASP A 262 -18.09 -10.32 17.01
N GLU A 263 -17.54 -9.83 15.90
CA GLU A 263 -16.13 -10.06 15.54
C GLU A 263 -15.17 -9.45 16.56
N LEU A 264 -15.44 -8.26 17.08
CA LEU A 264 -14.66 -7.66 18.16
C LEU A 264 -14.62 -8.54 19.41
N ARG A 265 -15.80 -9.09 19.83
CA ARG A 265 -15.87 -9.98 20.98
C ARG A 265 -15.15 -11.31 20.77
N LYS A 266 -15.30 -11.90 19.58
CA LYS A 266 -14.59 -13.14 19.20
C LYS A 266 -13.10 -12.94 19.20
N SER A 267 -12.61 -11.88 18.56
CA SER A 267 -11.19 -11.53 18.49
C SER A 267 -10.62 -11.31 19.89
N TYR A 268 -11.34 -10.57 20.76
CA TYR A 268 -10.88 -10.34 22.13
C TYR A 268 -10.81 -11.66 22.92
N ARG A 269 -11.81 -12.52 22.83
CA ARG A 269 -11.81 -13.85 23.49
C ARG A 269 -10.64 -14.71 23.00
N SER A 270 -10.47 -14.80 21.69
CA SER A 270 -9.36 -15.55 21.11
C SER A 270 -7.99 -15.04 21.61
N PHE A 271 -7.83 -13.74 21.72
CA PHE A 271 -6.64 -13.10 22.28
C PHE A 271 -6.42 -13.49 23.75
N THR A 272 -7.44 -13.33 24.61
CA THR A 272 -7.33 -13.65 26.05
C THR A 272 -7.09 -15.14 26.29
N ASP A 273 -7.78 -16.02 25.55
CA ASP A 273 -7.58 -17.46 25.62
C ASP A 273 -6.14 -17.87 25.23
N HIS A 274 -5.58 -17.24 24.18
CA HIS A 274 -4.23 -17.54 23.71
C HIS A 274 -3.13 -17.17 24.73
N PHE A 275 -3.28 -16.05 25.42
CA PHE A 275 -2.30 -15.58 26.39
C PHE A 275 -2.61 -15.97 27.84
N GLY A 276 -3.73 -16.64 28.09
CA GLY A 276 -4.14 -17.07 29.45
C GLY A 276 -4.47 -15.90 30.38
N ILE A 277 -5.13 -14.87 29.86
CA ILE A 277 -5.48 -13.61 30.55
C ILE A 277 -6.93 -13.65 31.01
#